data_6295948e7b6ab87a032cd612bf2752d6
#
_entry.id   6295948e7b6ab87a032cd612bf2752d6
#
_cell.length_a   1.000
_cell.length_b   1.000
_cell.length_c   1.000
_cell.angle_alpha   90.00
_cell.angle_beta   90.00
_cell.angle_gamma   90.00
#
_symmetry.space_group_name_H-M   'P 1'
#
loop_
_entity.id
_entity.type
_entity.pdbx_description
1 polymer ?
#
loop_
_entity_poly.entity_id
_entity_poly.type
_entity_poly.pdbx_seq_one_letter_code
_entity_poly.pdbx_strand_id
1 'polypeptide(L)'
;GMIGHSQGSKNTSAAVDMDSSLYTLNDLKINILYDTFGQKFTAEEIKQSADDLASARLDANELSAYKVLAAQAEQYFTTRMKAAVILGGNWGSEAQEVTVGGITVTREANTNMCYMVSTFNEGRAGTGQQNLSKEEMMAKFQSAEPLTAATWYSLDQTSNEQNPASAKLGGLEDVSYTTDTALANAIDNRTTRIIVNQVGGHAKDYFSKDSMHYIAKYFEQTLQYNCGNITDSATVPMSEHSSTFMIRETLDLLAMFALFVSIIALAGMLLHTKKYAELRMECCEPFTSKKSGPFWLAAVLLIVSTMIAEYFVATKGPMLGFKSEFLKHFLSLDFTANIHLWFMWILSVLSAIVLAVFAVLTKKQTGKNMLKELNVTISLKKIARYFLLSCVLIVYAYLMLATMKYFFHQDFRFWDNGMKDMLPQYWTLCLRYSLFVLPSFVV
;
A
#
# COMPACT_ATOMS: atom_id res chain seq x y z
N GLY A 1 0.98 7.30 -15.17
CA GLY A 1 1.65 6.29 -14.35
C GLY A 1 0.90 5.99 -13.07
N MET A 2 1.16 4.84 -12.51
CA MET A 2 0.53 4.39 -11.27
C MET A 2 1.58 3.81 -10.32
N ILE A 3 1.39 3.97 -9.03
CA ILE A 3 2.23 3.38 -8.00
C ILE A 3 1.36 2.73 -6.93
N GLY A 4 1.74 1.56 -6.45
CA GLY A 4 1.07 0.88 -5.35
C GLY A 4 2.06 0.22 -4.40
N HIS A 5 1.80 0.40 -3.10
CA HIS A 5 2.57 -0.20 -2.02
C HIS A 5 1.77 -1.28 -1.30
N SER A 6 2.41 -2.40 -0.97
CA SER A 6 1.80 -3.49 -0.20
C SER A 6 0.49 -4.00 -0.82
N GLN A 7 -0.62 -3.88 -0.14
CA GLN A 7 -1.94 -4.20 -0.67
C GLN A 7 -2.32 -3.32 -1.89
N GLY A 8 -1.85 -2.07 -1.94
CA GLY A 8 -1.99 -1.19 -3.10
C GLY A 8 -1.23 -1.69 -4.33
N SER A 9 -0.18 -2.51 -4.16
CA SER A 9 0.51 -3.13 -5.28
C SER A 9 -0.37 -4.13 -6.04
N LYS A 10 -1.24 -4.88 -5.36
CA LYS A 10 -2.26 -5.73 -5.99
C LYS A 10 -3.24 -4.92 -6.82
N ASN A 11 -3.67 -3.78 -6.29
CA ASN A 11 -4.57 -2.88 -7.02
C ASN A 11 -3.88 -2.26 -8.24
N THR A 12 -2.59 -1.93 -8.13
CA THR A 12 -1.80 -1.45 -9.25
C THR A 12 -1.62 -2.53 -10.31
N SER A 13 -1.30 -3.77 -9.90
CA SER A 13 -1.23 -4.90 -10.82
C SER A 13 -2.55 -5.14 -11.53
N ALA A 14 -3.66 -5.18 -10.79
CA ALA A 14 -4.99 -5.34 -11.37
C ALA A 14 -5.36 -4.19 -12.32
N ALA A 15 -5.00 -2.96 -11.97
CA ALA A 15 -5.21 -1.79 -12.84
C ALA A 15 -4.35 -1.88 -14.12
N VAL A 16 -3.11 -2.38 -14.02
CA VAL A 16 -2.26 -2.66 -15.19
C VAL A 16 -2.92 -3.71 -16.07
N ASP A 17 -3.42 -4.80 -15.49
CA ASP A 17 -4.08 -5.87 -16.24
C ASP A 17 -5.36 -5.41 -16.94
N MET A 18 -6.11 -4.49 -16.32
CA MET A 18 -7.37 -3.96 -16.88
C MET A 18 -7.14 -2.85 -17.90
N ASP A 19 -6.14 -1.99 -17.71
CA ASP A 19 -5.91 -0.78 -18.52
C ASP A 19 -4.80 -0.96 -19.55
N SER A 20 -3.78 -1.81 -19.30
CA SER A 20 -2.75 -2.07 -20.28
C SER A 20 -3.30 -2.89 -21.45
N SER A 21 -2.79 -2.65 -22.63
CA SER A 21 -3.03 -3.54 -23.75
C SER A 21 -2.15 -4.78 -23.63
N LEU A 22 -2.70 -5.97 -23.85
CA LEU A 22 -1.91 -7.19 -24.10
C LEU A 22 -1.32 -7.21 -25.51
N TYR A 23 -1.79 -6.31 -26.38
CA TYR A 23 -1.27 -6.15 -27.73
C TYR A 23 -0.24 -5.02 -27.76
N THR A 24 0.88 -5.25 -28.43
CA THR A 24 1.77 -4.15 -28.83
C THR A 24 1.06 -3.25 -29.83
N LEU A 25 1.58 -2.06 -30.07
CA LEU A 25 1.06 -1.21 -31.15
C LEU A 25 1.15 -1.91 -32.50
N ASN A 26 2.24 -2.65 -32.74
CA ASN A 26 2.40 -3.45 -33.95
C ASN A 26 1.37 -4.57 -34.05
N ASP A 27 1.08 -5.29 -32.96
CA ASP A 27 0.03 -6.32 -32.92
C ASP A 27 -1.35 -5.75 -33.29
N LEU A 28 -1.69 -4.56 -32.78
CA LEU A 28 -2.94 -3.88 -33.12
C LEU A 28 -3.01 -3.54 -34.62
N LYS A 29 -1.92 -3.05 -35.18
CA LYS A 29 -1.81 -2.74 -36.62
C LYS A 29 -1.87 -4.00 -37.47
N ILE A 30 -1.24 -5.10 -37.07
CA ILE A 30 -1.34 -6.42 -37.74
C ILE A 30 -2.78 -6.93 -37.71
N ASN A 31 -3.49 -6.79 -36.57
CA ASN A 31 -4.89 -7.19 -36.50
C ASN A 31 -5.77 -6.35 -37.42
N ILE A 32 -5.51 -5.07 -37.58
CA ILE A 32 -6.21 -4.24 -38.60
C ILE A 32 -6.00 -4.81 -40.01
N LEU A 33 -4.78 -5.17 -40.37
CA LEU A 33 -4.49 -5.77 -41.66
C LEU A 33 -5.21 -7.11 -41.85
N TYR A 34 -5.27 -7.93 -40.82
CA TYR A 34 -5.96 -9.22 -40.86
C TYR A 34 -7.49 -9.07 -40.90
N ASP A 35 -8.08 -8.29 -39.99
CA ASP A 35 -9.54 -8.21 -39.79
C ASP A 35 -10.20 -7.37 -40.89
N THR A 36 -9.56 -6.27 -41.29
CA THR A 36 -10.16 -5.28 -42.21
C THR A 36 -9.77 -5.54 -43.68
N PHE A 37 -8.52 -5.92 -43.92
CA PHE A 37 -8.01 -6.08 -45.27
C PHE A 37 -7.80 -7.54 -45.68
N GLY A 38 -8.16 -8.51 -44.82
CA GLY A 38 -8.12 -9.94 -45.12
C GLY A 38 -6.72 -10.50 -45.33
N GLN A 39 -5.68 -9.79 -44.88
CA GLN A 39 -4.30 -10.23 -45.00
C GLN A 39 -4.01 -11.42 -44.11
N LYS A 40 -3.29 -12.42 -44.63
CA LYS A 40 -2.89 -13.59 -43.86
C LYS A 40 -1.42 -13.48 -43.48
N PHE A 41 -1.05 -13.95 -42.31
CA PHE A 41 0.29 -13.85 -41.75
C PHE A 41 0.83 -15.21 -41.32
N THR A 42 2.15 -15.34 -41.40
CA THR A 42 2.92 -16.40 -40.75
C THR A 42 3.45 -15.91 -39.42
N ALA A 43 3.94 -16.81 -38.58
CA ALA A 43 4.53 -16.48 -37.28
C ALA A 43 5.75 -15.56 -37.41
N GLU A 44 6.46 -15.59 -38.51
CA GLU A 44 7.62 -14.70 -38.79
C GLU A 44 7.15 -13.33 -39.27
N GLU A 45 6.07 -13.26 -40.00
CA GLU A 45 5.57 -11.98 -40.55
C GLU A 45 4.92 -11.10 -39.47
N ILE A 46 4.28 -11.66 -38.46
CA ILE A 46 3.70 -10.87 -37.35
C ILE A 46 4.79 -10.16 -36.50
N LYS A 47 6.06 -10.56 -36.64
CA LYS A 47 7.22 -9.91 -36.00
C LYS A 47 7.73 -8.70 -36.79
N GLN A 48 7.33 -8.58 -38.07
CA GLN A 48 7.74 -7.47 -38.92
C GLN A 48 6.89 -6.22 -38.64
N SER A 49 7.37 -5.08 -39.15
CA SER A 49 6.59 -3.83 -39.07
C SER A 49 5.28 -3.96 -39.84
N ALA A 50 4.15 -3.74 -39.16
CA ALA A 50 2.85 -3.72 -39.81
C ALA A 50 2.75 -2.63 -40.90
N ASP A 51 3.40 -1.49 -40.70
CA ASP A 51 3.40 -0.39 -41.67
C ASP A 51 4.16 -0.76 -42.95
N ASP A 52 5.25 -1.54 -42.81
CA ASP A 52 6.01 -2.05 -43.96
C ASP A 52 5.20 -3.11 -44.74
N LEU A 53 4.56 -4.04 -43.99
CA LEU A 53 3.69 -5.04 -44.58
C LEU A 53 2.47 -4.41 -45.29
N ALA A 54 1.87 -3.38 -44.68
CA ALA A 54 0.79 -2.62 -45.30
C ALA A 54 1.24 -1.98 -46.63
N SER A 55 2.39 -1.34 -46.58
CA SER A 55 2.96 -0.66 -47.79
C SER A 55 3.31 -1.65 -48.92
N ALA A 56 3.67 -2.88 -48.57
CA ALA A 56 4.03 -3.91 -49.53
C ALA A 56 2.82 -4.67 -50.14
N ARG A 57 1.66 -4.71 -49.43
CA ARG A 57 0.54 -5.60 -49.73
C ARG A 57 -0.74 -4.92 -50.15
N LEU A 58 -0.95 -3.65 -49.71
CA LEU A 58 -2.19 -2.92 -49.95
C LEU A 58 -2.08 -2.02 -51.19
N ASP A 59 -3.19 -1.82 -51.88
CA ASP A 59 -3.29 -0.80 -52.91
C ASP A 59 -3.30 0.63 -52.32
N ALA A 60 -3.27 1.67 -53.18
CA ALA A 60 -3.18 3.05 -52.72
C ALA A 60 -4.41 3.49 -51.86
N ASN A 61 -5.61 2.98 -52.22
CA ASN A 61 -6.83 3.31 -51.47
C ASN A 61 -6.90 2.57 -50.13
N GLU A 62 -6.58 1.27 -50.15
CA GLU A 62 -6.48 0.43 -48.94
C GLU A 62 -5.41 0.97 -47.99
N LEU A 63 -4.25 1.35 -48.50
CA LEU A 63 -3.16 1.93 -47.70
C LEU A 63 -3.56 3.27 -47.06
N SER A 64 -4.37 4.09 -47.75
CA SER A 64 -4.90 5.32 -47.18
C SER A 64 -5.89 5.00 -46.05
N ALA A 65 -6.78 4.03 -46.20
CA ALA A 65 -7.71 3.59 -45.16
C ALA A 65 -6.97 2.96 -43.98
N TYR A 66 -5.97 2.13 -44.24
CA TYR A 66 -5.11 1.56 -43.21
C TYR A 66 -4.45 2.64 -42.35
N LYS A 67 -3.86 3.68 -42.93
CA LYS A 67 -3.22 4.77 -42.19
C LYS A 67 -4.18 5.45 -41.20
N VAL A 68 -5.44 5.62 -41.58
CA VAL A 68 -6.46 6.18 -40.68
C VAL A 68 -6.72 5.25 -39.49
N LEU A 69 -6.89 3.95 -39.73
CA LEU A 69 -7.12 2.96 -38.67
C LEU A 69 -5.87 2.77 -37.81
N ALA A 70 -4.67 2.77 -38.41
CA ALA A 70 -3.41 2.71 -37.66
C ALA A 70 -3.22 3.91 -36.73
N ALA A 71 -3.60 5.12 -37.16
CA ALA A 71 -3.59 6.30 -36.28
C ALA A 71 -4.59 6.20 -35.14
N GLN A 72 -5.77 5.59 -35.36
CA GLN A 72 -6.71 5.31 -34.28
C GLN A 72 -6.17 4.29 -33.28
N ALA A 73 -5.51 3.23 -33.76
CA ALA A 73 -4.85 2.25 -32.90
C ALA A 73 -3.72 2.89 -32.07
N GLU A 74 -2.95 3.78 -32.68
CA GLU A 74 -1.92 4.55 -31.98
C GLU A 74 -2.51 5.46 -30.91
N GLN A 75 -3.58 6.18 -31.21
CA GLN A 75 -4.30 6.99 -30.24
C GLN A 75 -4.84 6.10 -29.09
N TYR A 76 -5.45 4.97 -29.41
CA TYR A 76 -5.90 4.01 -28.39
C TYR A 76 -4.74 3.55 -27.51
N PHE A 77 -3.62 3.15 -28.09
CA PHE A 77 -2.45 2.68 -27.36
C PHE A 77 -1.86 3.77 -26.46
N THR A 78 -1.83 5.03 -26.90
CA THR A 78 -1.30 6.15 -26.12
C THR A 78 -2.16 6.49 -24.89
N THR A 79 -3.47 6.20 -24.92
CA THR A 79 -4.38 6.44 -23.77
C THR A 79 -4.22 5.43 -22.64
N ARG A 80 -3.56 4.29 -22.88
CA ARG A 80 -3.35 3.23 -21.92
C ARG A 80 -2.21 3.55 -20.94
N MET A 81 -2.19 2.82 -19.81
CA MET A 81 -1.18 2.99 -18.78
C MET A 81 0.23 2.78 -19.35
N LYS A 82 1.07 3.82 -19.28
CA LYS A 82 2.44 3.78 -19.82
C LYS A 82 3.45 3.20 -18.84
N ALA A 83 3.27 3.43 -17.54
CA ALA A 83 4.25 3.05 -16.53
C ALA A 83 3.60 2.75 -15.18
N ALA A 84 4.13 1.76 -14.47
CA ALA A 84 3.68 1.41 -13.11
C ALA A 84 4.85 1.03 -12.21
N VAL A 85 4.69 1.30 -10.90
CA VAL A 85 5.63 0.92 -9.85
C VAL A 85 4.93 0.00 -8.87
N ILE A 86 5.48 -1.18 -8.67
CA ILE A 86 5.06 -2.16 -7.68
C ILE A 86 6.04 -2.11 -6.51
N LEU A 87 5.57 -1.66 -5.37
CA LEU A 87 6.38 -1.40 -4.20
C LEU A 87 6.05 -2.40 -3.09
N GLY A 88 6.96 -3.31 -2.78
CA GLY A 88 6.84 -4.26 -1.69
C GLY A 88 5.61 -5.18 -1.75
N GLY A 89 5.19 -5.62 -2.92
CA GLY A 89 3.96 -6.38 -3.07
C GLY A 89 3.94 -7.38 -4.23
N ASN A 90 2.75 -7.83 -4.62
CA ASN A 90 2.55 -8.84 -5.65
C ASN A 90 2.95 -8.33 -7.04
N TRP A 91 3.67 -9.14 -7.79
CA TRP A 91 4.47 -8.78 -8.95
C TRP A 91 3.73 -8.86 -10.29
N GLY A 92 2.45 -8.58 -10.31
CA GLY A 92 1.76 -8.24 -11.54
C GLY A 92 1.18 -9.39 -12.35
N SER A 93 0.78 -9.03 -13.55
CA SER A 93 0.04 -9.85 -14.49
C SER A 93 0.78 -11.11 -14.90
N GLU A 94 0.01 -12.14 -15.17
CA GLU A 94 0.50 -13.33 -15.84
C GLU A 94 0.46 -13.08 -17.35
N ALA A 95 1.42 -13.69 -18.06
CA ALA A 95 1.39 -13.71 -19.50
C ALA A 95 0.12 -14.42 -19.99
N GLN A 96 -0.54 -13.86 -20.99
CA GLN A 96 -1.81 -14.37 -21.53
C GLN A 96 -1.66 -14.69 -23.02
N GLU A 97 -2.43 -15.67 -23.47
CA GLU A 97 -2.54 -15.97 -24.89
C GLU A 97 -3.48 -14.97 -25.59
N VAL A 98 -3.01 -14.36 -26.65
CA VAL A 98 -3.77 -13.45 -27.52
C VAL A 98 -3.62 -13.86 -28.99
N THR A 99 -4.52 -13.40 -29.84
CA THR A 99 -4.46 -13.71 -31.29
C THR A 99 -4.00 -12.46 -32.04
N VAL A 100 -2.90 -12.59 -32.78
CA VAL A 100 -2.33 -11.54 -33.63
C VAL A 100 -2.29 -12.04 -35.06
N GLY A 101 -2.98 -11.36 -35.97
CA GLY A 101 -3.03 -11.77 -37.38
C GLY A 101 -3.53 -13.19 -37.61
N GLY A 102 -4.39 -13.72 -36.73
CA GLY A 102 -4.89 -15.09 -36.74
C GLY A 102 -3.96 -16.11 -36.08
N ILE A 103 -2.85 -15.70 -35.49
CA ILE A 103 -1.85 -16.56 -34.83
C ILE A 103 -1.92 -16.35 -33.32
N THR A 104 -1.99 -17.45 -32.55
CA THR A 104 -1.95 -17.39 -31.08
C THR A 104 -0.52 -17.13 -30.60
N VAL A 105 -0.34 -16.10 -29.79
CA VAL A 105 0.92 -15.69 -29.20
C VAL A 105 0.74 -15.37 -27.73
N THR A 106 1.79 -15.56 -26.94
CA THR A 106 1.78 -15.18 -25.51
C THR A 106 2.28 -13.75 -25.35
N ARG A 107 1.54 -12.93 -24.64
CA ARG A 107 1.87 -11.52 -24.36
C ARG A 107 1.76 -11.21 -22.89
N GLU A 108 2.69 -10.40 -22.39
CA GLU A 108 2.56 -9.71 -21.11
C GLU A 108 1.95 -8.31 -21.30
N ALA A 109 1.47 -7.73 -20.20
CA ALA A 109 0.93 -6.37 -20.24
C ALA A 109 1.97 -5.36 -20.76
N ASN A 110 1.60 -4.58 -21.78
CA ASN A 110 2.43 -3.53 -22.37
C ASN A 110 2.42 -2.29 -21.47
N THR A 111 3.16 -2.37 -20.38
CA THR A 111 3.35 -1.27 -19.41
C THR A 111 4.78 -1.34 -18.91
N ASN A 112 5.49 -0.22 -18.94
CA ASN A 112 6.80 -0.15 -18.29
C ASN A 112 6.63 -0.43 -16.79
N MET A 113 7.40 -1.37 -16.23
CA MET A 113 7.24 -1.83 -14.85
C MET A 113 8.52 -1.63 -14.04
N CYS A 114 8.35 -1.02 -12.86
CA CYS A 114 9.39 -0.97 -11.84
C CYS A 114 8.96 -1.80 -10.64
N TYR A 115 9.81 -2.73 -10.26
CA TYR A 115 9.62 -3.58 -9.08
C TYR A 115 10.60 -3.16 -7.99
N MET A 116 10.06 -2.65 -6.89
CA MET A 116 10.88 -2.27 -5.74
C MET A 116 10.75 -3.32 -4.64
N VAL A 117 11.89 -3.85 -4.23
CA VAL A 117 11.99 -4.94 -3.24
C VAL A 117 12.80 -4.47 -2.05
N SER A 118 12.26 -4.66 -0.86
CA SER A 118 12.98 -4.40 0.37
C SER A 118 13.86 -5.58 0.75
N THR A 119 15.08 -5.30 1.20
CA THR A 119 16.04 -6.31 1.67
C THR A 119 15.50 -7.13 2.85
N PHE A 120 14.72 -6.50 3.74
CA PHE A 120 14.09 -7.11 4.91
C PHE A 120 12.57 -7.15 4.79
N ASN A 121 12.06 -7.62 3.65
CA ASN A 121 10.62 -7.73 3.47
C ASN A 121 10.04 -8.82 4.40
N GLU A 122 9.22 -8.39 5.34
CA GLU A 122 8.61 -9.24 6.37
C GLU A 122 7.50 -10.16 5.82
N GLY A 123 7.08 -9.95 4.58
CA GLY A 123 6.05 -10.74 3.91
C GLY A 123 6.40 -12.22 3.66
N ARG A 124 7.59 -12.67 4.04
CA ARG A 124 7.98 -14.08 4.00
C ARG A 124 7.26 -14.96 5.02
N ALA A 125 6.73 -14.39 6.10
CA ALA A 125 6.10 -15.13 7.17
C ALA A 125 4.56 -15.09 7.08
N GLY A 126 3.97 -15.76 6.12
CA GLY A 126 2.57 -16.20 6.22
C GLY A 126 1.46 -15.23 5.83
N THR A 127 1.76 -14.03 5.33
CA THR A 127 0.72 -13.05 4.93
C THR A 127 0.20 -13.20 3.50
N GLY A 128 0.61 -14.26 2.78
CA GLY A 128 0.18 -14.49 1.39
C GLY A 128 0.74 -13.50 0.37
N GLN A 129 1.66 -12.63 0.77
CA GLN A 129 2.46 -11.84 -0.16
C GLN A 129 3.58 -12.76 -0.68
N GLN A 130 3.40 -13.26 -1.88
CA GLN A 130 4.40 -14.07 -2.55
C GLN A 130 5.58 -13.18 -2.92
N ASN A 131 6.64 -13.26 -2.13
CA ASN A 131 7.93 -12.90 -2.65
C ASN A 131 8.26 -13.93 -3.74
N LEU A 132 8.35 -13.46 -4.97
CA LEU A 132 8.80 -14.31 -6.06
C LEU A 132 10.19 -14.87 -5.71
N SER A 133 10.39 -16.13 -6.00
CA SER A 133 11.73 -16.73 -5.99
C SER A 133 12.63 -15.99 -6.99
N LYS A 134 13.92 -16.20 -6.90
CA LYS A 134 14.87 -15.62 -7.86
C LYS A 134 14.55 -16.08 -9.29
N GLU A 135 14.15 -17.33 -9.44
CA GLU A 135 13.77 -17.94 -10.70
C GLU A 135 12.49 -17.33 -11.26
N GLU A 136 11.48 -17.13 -10.43
CA GLU A 136 10.24 -16.44 -10.84
C GLU A 136 10.49 -14.98 -11.25
N MET A 137 11.39 -14.29 -10.56
CA MET A 137 11.81 -12.93 -10.96
C MET A 137 12.51 -12.95 -12.31
N MET A 138 13.45 -13.86 -12.51
CA MET A 138 14.15 -14.01 -13.79
C MET A 138 13.17 -14.31 -14.92
N ALA A 139 12.19 -15.18 -14.71
CA ALA A 139 11.15 -15.50 -15.67
C ALA A 139 10.32 -14.26 -16.07
N LYS A 140 9.90 -13.43 -15.09
CA LYS A 140 9.16 -12.18 -15.37
C LYS A 140 9.98 -11.13 -16.15
N PHE A 141 11.28 -11.20 -16.05
CA PHE A 141 12.20 -10.36 -16.84
C PHE A 141 12.69 -11.05 -18.11
N GLN A 142 12.22 -12.27 -18.39
CA GLN A 142 12.68 -13.09 -19.51
C GLN A 142 14.21 -13.22 -19.53
N SER A 143 14.84 -13.25 -18.36
CA SER A 143 16.29 -13.26 -18.21
C SER A 143 16.80 -14.66 -17.91
N ALA A 144 17.77 -15.12 -18.68
CA ALA A 144 18.49 -16.37 -18.42
C ALA A 144 19.52 -16.23 -17.28
N GLU A 145 19.91 -15.00 -16.94
CA GLU A 145 20.91 -14.70 -15.93
C GLU A 145 20.31 -13.96 -14.72
N PRO A 146 20.99 -13.99 -13.56
CA PRO A 146 20.59 -13.24 -12.40
C PRO A 146 20.40 -11.75 -12.68
N LEU A 147 19.28 -11.18 -12.24
CA LEU A 147 18.98 -9.77 -12.44
C LEU A 147 19.96 -8.88 -11.67
N THR A 148 20.39 -7.80 -12.30
CA THR A 148 21.15 -6.73 -11.66
C THR A 148 20.18 -5.65 -11.19
N ALA A 149 20.27 -5.26 -9.92
CA ALA A 149 19.43 -4.19 -9.38
C ALA A 149 19.70 -2.85 -10.06
N ALA A 150 18.70 -1.98 -10.10
CA ALA A 150 18.72 -0.67 -10.74
C ALA A 150 19.21 -0.71 -12.21
N THR A 151 18.85 -1.76 -12.91
CA THR A 151 19.22 -1.97 -14.32
C THR A 151 17.97 -2.13 -15.16
N TRP A 152 17.94 -1.44 -16.31
CA TRP A 152 16.89 -1.55 -17.29
C TRP A 152 17.01 -2.83 -18.12
N TYR A 153 15.90 -3.50 -18.30
CA TYR A 153 15.72 -4.64 -19.20
C TYR A 153 14.58 -4.34 -20.16
N SER A 154 14.70 -4.80 -21.39
CA SER A 154 13.63 -4.77 -22.39
C SER A 154 13.13 -6.18 -22.64
N LEU A 155 11.83 -6.40 -22.50
CA LEU A 155 11.19 -7.65 -22.90
C LEU A 155 11.11 -7.72 -24.42
N ASP A 156 11.34 -8.91 -24.97
CA ASP A 156 11.02 -9.19 -26.36
C ASP A 156 9.56 -9.68 -26.47
N GLN A 157 8.67 -8.76 -26.80
CA GLN A 157 7.25 -9.06 -27.01
C GLN A 157 6.97 -9.62 -28.43
N THR A 158 7.97 -9.70 -29.28
CA THR A 158 7.83 -10.23 -30.65
C THR A 158 8.06 -11.74 -30.70
N SER A 159 8.74 -12.29 -29.71
CA SER A 159 9.03 -13.72 -29.64
C SER A 159 7.83 -14.53 -29.19
N ASN A 160 7.61 -15.69 -29.84
CA ASN A 160 6.66 -16.70 -29.39
C ASN A 160 7.30 -17.74 -28.45
N GLU A 161 8.60 -17.59 -28.16
CA GLU A 161 9.31 -18.50 -27.26
C GLU A 161 8.97 -18.16 -25.80
N GLN A 162 8.84 -19.17 -24.98
CA GLN A 162 8.47 -19.03 -23.56
C GLN A 162 9.51 -18.29 -22.70
N ASN A 163 10.72 -18.06 -23.21
CA ASN A 163 11.78 -17.23 -22.60
C ASN A 163 12.65 -16.58 -23.67
N PRO A 164 12.16 -15.58 -24.37
CA PRO A 164 13.05 -14.76 -25.21
C PRO A 164 14.04 -14.05 -24.29
N ALA A 165 15.29 -13.94 -24.70
CA ALA A 165 16.32 -13.25 -23.92
C ALA A 165 15.98 -11.76 -23.83
N SER A 166 15.77 -11.25 -22.61
CA SER A 166 15.62 -9.81 -22.40
C SER A 166 16.95 -9.10 -22.71
N ALA A 167 16.87 -7.98 -23.40
CA ALA A 167 18.04 -7.13 -23.59
C ALA A 167 18.32 -6.31 -22.32
N LYS A 168 19.54 -6.42 -21.78
CA LYS A 168 20.03 -5.53 -20.72
C LYS A 168 20.41 -4.20 -21.36
N LEU A 169 19.76 -3.11 -20.97
CA LEU A 169 19.92 -1.80 -21.60
C LEU A 169 20.93 -0.89 -20.89
N GLY A 170 21.11 -1.05 -19.57
CA GLY A 170 22.03 -0.24 -18.77
C GLY A 170 21.49 0.09 -17.39
N GLY A 171 22.30 0.74 -16.55
CA GLY A 171 21.91 1.17 -15.22
C GLY A 171 20.92 2.34 -15.25
N LEU A 172 20.06 2.45 -14.25
CA LEU A 172 19.09 3.54 -14.10
C LEU A 172 19.78 4.92 -14.06
N GLU A 173 20.98 4.98 -13.51
CA GLU A 173 21.79 6.21 -13.41
C GLU A 173 22.66 6.46 -14.64
N ASP A 174 22.92 5.43 -15.44
CA ASP A 174 23.91 5.47 -16.52
C ASP A 174 23.29 5.83 -17.88
N VAL A 175 22.03 5.46 -18.08
CA VAL A 175 21.32 5.66 -19.35
C VAL A 175 20.05 6.46 -19.15
N SER A 176 19.67 7.25 -20.15
CA SER A 176 18.44 8.04 -20.12
C SER A 176 17.67 7.95 -21.43
N TYR A 177 16.36 8.22 -21.37
CA TYR A 177 15.48 8.29 -22.54
C TYR A 177 16.03 9.20 -23.66
N THR A 178 16.68 10.29 -23.28
CA THR A 178 17.18 11.30 -24.23
C THR A 178 18.54 10.95 -24.85
N THR A 179 19.31 10.07 -24.21
CA THR A 179 20.68 9.76 -24.61
C THR A 179 20.87 8.36 -25.19
N ASP A 180 19.95 7.44 -24.85
CA ASP A 180 20.01 6.05 -25.28
C ASP A 180 18.80 5.66 -26.14
N THR A 181 19.03 5.41 -27.43
CA THR A 181 17.97 5.08 -28.38
C THR A 181 17.33 3.72 -28.10
N ALA A 182 18.07 2.74 -27.55
CA ALA A 182 17.53 1.43 -27.25
C ALA A 182 16.57 1.52 -26.05
N LEU A 183 16.95 2.28 -25.01
CA LEU A 183 16.10 2.56 -23.87
C LEU A 183 14.85 3.35 -24.30
N ALA A 184 15.01 4.39 -25.11
CA ALA A 184 13.89 5.18 -25.63
C ALA A 184 12.87 4.32 -26.36
N ASN A 185 13.35 3.50 -27.30
CA ASN A 185 12.49 2.56 -28.04
C ASN A 185 11.78 1.57 -27.13
N ALA A 186 12.47 1.01 -26.13
CA ALA A 186 11.89 0.08 -25.18
C ALA A 186 10.81 0.75 -24.28
N ILE A 187 11.05 2.00 -23.86
CA ILE A 187 10.08 2.78 -23.10
C ILE A 187 8.83 3.10 -23.93
N ASP A 188 9.01 3.51 -25.18
CA ASP A 188 7.90 3.86 -26.06
C ASP A 188 7.06 2.63 -26.43
N ASN A 189 7.71 1.48 -26.63
CA ASN A 189 7.07 0.19 -26.83
C ASN A 189 6.52 -0.42 -25.53
N ARG A 190 6.76 0.21 -24.37
CA ARG A 190 6.29 -0.22 -23.05
C ARG A 190 6.78 -1.61 -22.62
N THR A 191 7.97 -1.96 -23.07
CA THR A 191 8.59 -3.26 -22.80
C THR A 191 9.60 -3.24 -21.66
N THR A 192 9.86 -2.06 -21.07
CA THR A 192 10.89 -1.97 -20.02
C THR A 192 10.46 -2.60 -18.72
N ARG A 193 11.44 -3.24 -18.09
CA ARG A 193 11.37 -3.77 -16.72
C ARG A 193 12.60 -3.31 -15.95
N ILE A 194 12.40 -2.97 -14.68
CA ILE A 194 13.50 -2.65 -13.78
C ILE A 194 13.21 -3.21 -12.40
N ILE A 195 14.23 -3.75 -11.74
CA ILE A 195 14.15 -4.15 -10.33
C ILE A 195 15.04 -3.21 -9.51
N VAL A 196 14.51 -2.71 -8.42
CA VAL A 196 15.25 -1.85 -7.49
C VAL A 196 15.23 -2.49 -6.12
N ASN A 197 16.40 -2.68 -5.53
CA ASN A 197 16.55 -3.16 -4.17
C ASN A 197 16.75 -1.97 -3.23
N GLN A 198 15.88 -1.86 -2.23
CA GLN A 198 16.07 -0.87 -1.19
C GLN A 198 16.47 -1.52 0.12
N VAL A 199 17.31 -0.86 0.89
CA VAL A 199 17.72 -1.32 2.23
C VAL A 199 16.69 -0.88 3.25
N GLY A 200 15.85 -1.81 3.70
CA GLY A 200 14.83 -1.54 4.70
C GLY A 200 13.83 -2.68 4.84
N GLY A 201 12.88 -2.52 5.75
CA GLY A 201 11.70 -3.37 5.88
C GLY A 201 10.53 -2.82 5.07
N HIS A 202 9.48 -3.63 4.92
CA HIS A 202 8.29 -3.30 4.16
C HIS A 202 7.66 -1.94 4.52
N ALA A 203 7.63 -1.60 5.80
CA ALA A 203 7.11 -0.32 6.26
C ALA A 203 7.96 0.89 5.84
N LYS A 204 9.22 0.70 5.45
CA LYS A 204 10.12 1.78 5.00
C LYS A 204 10.05 2.06 3.51
N ASP A 205 9.42 1.18 2.74
CA ASP A 205 9.44 1.22 1.28
C ASP A 205 8.99 2.56 0.69
N TYR A 206 7.93 3.14 1.24
CA TYR A 206 7.28 4.32 0.64
C TYR A 206 7.70 5.66 1.28
N PHE A 207 8.66 5.66 2.21
CA PHE A 207 9.18 6.92 2.77
C PHE A 207 10.71 6.98 2.85
N SER A 208 11.39 5.98 2.28
CA SER A 208 12.83 6.04 2.09
C SER A 208 13.18 7.07 1.01
N LYS A 209 14.23 7.85 1.26
CA LYS A 209 14.77 8.77 0.24
C LYS A 209 15.18 8.03 -1.02
N ASP A 210 15.81 6.86 -0.86
CA ASP A 210 16.26 6.04 -1.98
C ASP A 210 15.07 5.54 -2.81
N SER A 211 13.99 5.08 -2.14
CA SER A 211 12.77 4.68 -2.85
C SER A 211 12.18 5.84 -3.65
N MET A 212 12.07 7.01 -3.04
CA MET A 212 11.52 8.19 -3.71
C MET A 212 12.39 8.66 -4.86
N HIS A 213 13.71 8.61 -4.72
CA HIS A 213 14.66 8.91 -5.78
C HIS A 213 14.46 7.97 -6.98
N TYR A 214 14.48 6.66 -6.75
CA TYR A 214 14.28 5.68 -7.82
C TYR A 214 12.91 5.79 -8.49
N ILE A 215 11.85 6.03 -7.73
CA ILE A 215 10.50 6.22 -8.27
C ILE A 215 10.44 7.48 -9.14
N ALA A 216 10.98 8.60 -8.63
CA ALA A 216 10.99 9.85 -9.38
C ALA A 216 11.76 9.70 -10.69
N LYS A 217 12.96 9.13 -10.62
CA LYS A 217 13.81 8.91 -11.79
C LYS A 217 13.17 7.95 -12.79
N TYR A 218 12.58 6.87 -12.32
CA TYR A 218 11.85 5.93 -13.16
C TYR A 218 10.70 6.61 -13.91
N PHE A 219 9.86 7.40 -13.22
CA PHE A 219 8.77 8.12 -13.88
C PHE A 219 9.23 9.25 -14.79
N GLU A 220 10.32 9.94 -14.43
CA GLU A 220 10.94 10.92 -15.30
C GLU A 220 11.30 10.32 -16.67
N GLN A 221 11.96 9.15 -16.66
CA GLN A 221 12.35 8.46 -17.87
C GLN A 221 11.14 7.89 -18.64
N THR A 222 10.26 7.16 -17.96
CA THR A 222 9.17 6.41 -18.61
C THR A 222 8.01 7.28 -19.06
N LEU A 223 7.71 8.37 -18.36
CA LEU A 223 6.65 9.31 -18.72
C LEU A 223 7.17 10.48 -19.53
N GLN A 224 8.50 10.59 -19.69
CA GLN A 224 9.16 11.72 -20.37
C GLN A 224 8.72 13.05 -19.76
N TYR A 225 8.50 13.03 -18.45
CA TYR A 225 8.09 14.20 -17.70
C TYR A 225 9.29 15.11 -17.54
N ASN A 226 9.54 15.91 -18.56
CA ASN A 226 10.56 16.94 -18.50
C ASN A 226 9.98 18.18 -17.83
N CYS A 227 10.35 18.38 -16.57
CA CYS A 227 9.96 19.54 -15.80
C CYS A 227 10.31 20.89 -16.48
N GLY A 228 11.25 20.88 -17.42
CA GLY A 228 11.65 22.06 -18.19
C GLY A 228 10.68 22.45 -19.32
N ASN A 229 9.80 21.55 -19.75
CA ASN A 229 8.86 21.81 -20.87
C ASN A 229 7.45 22.18 -20.41
N ILE A 230 7.19 22.23 -19.11
CA ILE A 230 5.89 22.64 -18.60
C ILE A 230 5.86 24.18 -18.64
N THR A 231 5.11 24.69 -19.58
CA THR A 231 4.88 26.14 -19.78
C THR A 231 3.94 26.74 -18.74
N ASP A 232 3.32 25.94 -17.90
CA ASP A 232 2.47 26.40 -16.81
C ASP A 232 3.33 26.79 -15.61
N SER A 233 3.33 28.07 -15.29
CA SER A 233 4.07 28.67 -14.17
C SER A 233 3.62 28.15 -12.79
N ALA A 234 2.53 27.40 -12.71
CA ALA A 234 2.03 26.78 -11.49
C ALA A 234 2.69 25.44 -11.15
N THR A 235 3.42 24.83 -12.07
CA THR A 235 4.08 23.53 -11.83
C THR A 235 5.48 23.74 -11.27
N VAL A 236 5.69 23.26 -10.06
CA VAL A 236 7.02 23.19 -9.44
C VAL A 236 7.74 21.99 -10.03
N PRO A 237 8.96 22.14 -10.59
CA PRO A 237 9.75 21.03 -11.08
C PRO A 237 9.92 19.96 -10.01
N MET A 238 9.62 18.72 -10.34
CA MET A 238 9.91 17.60 -9.48
C MET A 238 11.43 17.38 -9.50
N SER A 239 12.08 17.52 -8.36
CA SER A 239 13.49 17.20 -8.21
C SER A 239 13.62 15.80 -7.64
N GLU A 240 14.33 14.91 -8.32
CA GLU A 240 14.66 13.57 -7.83
C GLU A 240 15.45 13.60 -6.51
N HIS A 241 16.15 14.70 -6.25
CA HIS A 241 16.89 14.91 -5.01
C HIS A 241 16.09 15.63 -3.92
N SER A 242 14.85 16.04 -4.21
CA SER A 242 14.02 16.71 -3.22
C SER A 242 13.64 15.75 -2.09
N SER A 243 13.98 16.13 -0.87
CA SER A 243 13.57 15.45 0.35
C SER A 243 12.58 16.25 1.18
N THR A 244 11.89 17.21 0.56
CA THR A 244 10.91 18.07 1.24
C THR A 244 9.75 17.27 1.83
N PHE A 245 9.40 16.13 1.22
CA PHE A 245 8.42 15.20 1.78
C PHE A 245 8.83 14.69 3.18
N MET A 246 10.13 14.47 3.45
CA MET A 246 10.61 14.05 4.77
C MET A 246 10.41 15.16 5.83
N ILE A 247 10.59 16.41 5.44
CA ILE A 247 10.30 17.56 6.30
C ILE A 247 8.81 17.60 6.62
N ARG A 248 7.96 17.42 5.59
CA ARG A 248 6.51 17.38 5.74
C ARG A 248 6.08 16.24 6.68
N GLU A 249 6.50 15.01 6.43
CA GLU A 249 6.16 13.85 7.29
C GLU A 249 6.64 14.04 8.73
N THR A 250 7.81 14.66 8.92
CA THR A 250 8.31 15.01 10.28
C THR A 250 7.43 16.06 10.96
N LEU A 251 7.01 17.09 10.23
CA LEU A 251 6.11 18.12 10.75
C LEU A 251 4.72 17.54 11.06
N ASP A 252 4.20 16.65 10.22
CA ASP A 252 2.93 15.97 10.46
C ASP A 252 2.99 15.09 11.72
N LEU A 253 4.10 14.39 11.93
CA LEU A 253 4.36 13.65 13.17
C LEU A 253 4.38 14.57 14.40
N LEU A 254 5.10 15.68 14.34
CA LEU A 254 5.14 16.67 15.43
C LEU A 254 3.77 17.27 15.69
N ALA A 255 3.01 17.59 14.66
CA ALA A 255 1.64 18.08 14.76
C ALA A 255 0.72 17.05 15.43
N MET A 256 0.87 15.76 15.10
CA MET A 256 0.13 14.68 15.75
C MET A 256 0.46 14.58 17.24
N PHE A 257 1.73 14.64 17.63
CA PHE A 257 2.12 14.69 19.05
C PHE A 257 1.58 15.93 19.76
N ALA A 258 1.64 17.10 19.12
CA ALA A 258 1.08 18.33 19.67
C ALA A 258 -0.43 18.22 19.89
N LEU A 259 -1.17 17.57 18.98
CA LEU A 259 -2.60 17.28 19.15
C LEU A 259 -2.84 16.42 20.38
N PHE A 260 -2.11 15.31 20.57
CA PHE A 260 -2.27 14.46 21.75
C PHE A 260 -1.97 15.20 23.05
N VAL A 261 -0.90 15.98 23.08
CA VAL A 261 -0.56 16.82 24.24
C VAL A 261 -1.68 17.82 24.52
N SER A 262 -2.24 18.44 23.49
CA SER A 262 -3.35 19.41 23.65
C SER A 262 -4.62 18.77 24.16
N ILE A 263 -4.96 17.53 23.73
CA ILE A 263 -6.09 16.75 24.24
C ILE A 263 -5.89 16.44 25.74
N ILE A 264 -4.69 16.00 26.13
CA ILE A 264 -4.36 15.72 27.54
C ILE A 264 -4.47 16.99 28.37
N ALA A 265 -3.93 18.11 27.88
CA ALA A 265 -4.01 19.41 28.55
C ALA A 265 -5.47 19.87 28.72
N LEU A 266 -6.28 19.77 27.65
CA LEU A 266 -7.71 20.09 27.71
C LEU A 266 -8.46 19.19 28.69
N ALA A 267 -8.19 17.90 28.67
CA ALA A 267 -8.77 16.96 29.65
C ALA A 267 -8.42 17.37 31.09
N GLY A 268 -7.15 17.69 31.33
CA GLY A 268 -6.68 18.21 32.63
C GLY A 268 -7.43 19.48 33.06
N MET A 269 -7.56 20.44 32.16
CA MET A 269 -8.31 21.67 32.41
C MET A 269 -9.78 21.39 32.74
N LEU A 270 -10.44 20.54 31.95
CA LEU A 270 -11.84 20.18 32.16
C LEU A 270 -12.08 19.45 33.48
N LEU A 271 -11.16 18.58 33.89
CA LEU A 271 -11.21 17.88 35.17
C LEU A 271 -11.09 18.83 36.38
N HIS A 272 -10.56 20.05 36.22
CA HIS A 272 -10.53 21.07 37.26
C HIS A 272 -11.83 21.87 37.34
N THR A 273 -12.75 21.72 36.40
CA THR A 273 -14.06 22.38 36.45
C THR A 273 -15.01 21.67 37.44
N LYS A 274 -15.96 22.43 38.02
CA LYS A 274 -16.97 21.88 38.93
C LYS A 274 -17.75 20.71 38.36
N LYS A 275 -17.96 20.68 37.04
CA LYS A 275 -18.73 19.65 36.32
C LYS A 275 -18.04 18.30 36.33
N TYR A 276 -16.71 18.28 36.20
CA TYR A 276 -15.92 17.06 36.07
C TYR A 276 -15.01 16.76 37.27
N ALA A 277 -15.01 17.61 38.30
CA ALA A 277 -14.15 17.44 39.48
C ALA A 277 -14.34 16.07 40.19
N GLU A 278 -15.56 15.51 40.16
CA GLU A 278 -15.84 14.17 40.73
C GLU A 278 -15.18 13.02 39.99
N LEU A 279 -14.65 13.27 38.74
CA LEU A 279 -13.93 12.27 37.94
C LEU A 279 -12.45 12.24 38.28
N ARG A 280 -11.94 13.23 39.01
CA ARG A 280 -10.54 13.24 39.44
C ARG A 280 -10.34 12.14 40.48
N MET A 281 -9.34 11.32 40.22
CA MET A 281 -8.86 10.40 41.24
C MET A 281 -7.81 11.10 42.07
N GLU A 282 -7.92 10.95 43.40
CA GLU A 282 -6.81 11.29 44.27
C GLU A 282 -5.63 10.35 43.97
N CYS A 283 -4.41 10.84 44.15
CA CYS A 283 -3.21 10.02 43.92
C CYS A 283 -3.24 8.83 44.90
N CYS A 284 -3.52 7.64 44.39
CA CYS A 284 -3.55 6.43 45.19
C CYS A 284 -2.12 6.03 45.54
N GLU A 285 -1.89 5.60 46.77
CA GLU A 285 -0.64 4.91 47.10
C GLU A 285 -0.44 3.68 46.19
N PRO A 286 0.79 3.35 45.84
CA PRO A 286 1.06 2.18 45.02
C PRO A 286 0.42 0.93 45.64
N PHE A 287 -0.40 0.24 44.85
CA PHE A 287 -1.11 -0.98 45.28
C PHE A 287 -0.14 -2.09 45.72
N THR A 288 1.05 -2.13 45.15
CA THR A 288 2.11 -3.07 45.49
C THR A 288 3.47 -2.46 45.25
N SER A 289 4.50 -2.97 45.95
CA SER A 289 5.88 -2.57 45.71
C SER A 289 6.37 -3.06 44.33
N LYS A 290 7.11 -2.21 43.62
CA LYS A 290 7.83 -2.60 42.39
C LYS A 290 8.81 -3.76 42.60
N LYS A 291 9.18 -4.06 43.84
CA LYS A 291 10.03 -5.20 44.23
C LYS A 291 9.26 -6.49 44.51
N SER A 292 7.91 -6.46 44.45
CA SER A 292 7.11 -7.65 44.76
C SER A 292 7.15 -8.67 43.61
N GLY A 293 7.17 -9.95 43.98
CA GLY A 293 7.07 -11.05 43.01
C GLY A 293 5.81 -10.98 42.12
N PRO A 294 4.61 -10.74 42.68
CA PRO A 294 3.40 -10.60 41.86
C PRO A 294 3.46 -9.48 40.82
N PHE A 295 4.13 -8.35 41.12
CA PHE A 295 4.29 -7.26 40.16
C PHE A 295 5.09 -7.73 38.92
N TRP A 296 6.25 -8.35 39.15
CA TRP A 296 7.08 -8.82 38.03
C TRP A 296 6.43 -9.98 37.28
N LEU A 297 5.76 -10.89 37.98
CA LEU A 297 5.01 -11.97 37.33
C LEU A 297 3.93 -11.39 36.42
N ALA A 298 3.14 -10.43 36.88
CA ALA A 298 2.11 -9.79 36.05
C ALA A 298 2.71 -9.06 34.86
N ALA A 299 3.81 -8.32 35.06
CA ALA A 299 4.51 -7.62 33.97
C ALA A 299 4.99 -8.59 32.87
N VAL A 300 5.66 -9.69 33.27
CA VAL A 300 6.12 -10.71 32.32
C VAL A 300 4.93 -11.38 31.61
N LEU A 301 3.89 -11.75 32.34
CA LEU A 301 2.72 -12.39 31.76
C LEU A 301 1.96 -11.46 30.78
N LEU A 302 1.91 -10.15 31.02
CA LEU A 302 1.33 -9.19 30.07
C LEU A 302 2.16 -9.11 28.77
N ILE A 303 3.48 -9.08 28.88
CA ILE A 303 4.36 -9.13 27.70
C ILE A 303 4.16 -10.44 26.92
N VAL A 304 4.14 -11.58 27.62
CA VAL A 304 3.89 -12.89 27.00
C VAL A 304 2.50 -12.95 26.36
N SER A 305 1.49 -12.36 27.00
CA SER A 305 0.12 -12.28 26.47
C SER A 305 0.08 -11.51 25.14
N THR A 306 0.83 -10.41 25.05
CA THR A 306 0.94 -9.64 23.80
C THR A 306 1.60 -10.48 22.70
N MET A 307 2.69 -11.17 23.02
CA MET A 307 3.36 -12.05 22.05
C MET A 307 2.47 -13.21 21.58
N ILE A 308 1.69 -13.81 22.48
CA ILE A 308 0.74 -14.88 22.16
C ILE A 308 -0.37 -14.32 21.24
N ALA A 309 -0.92 -13.15 21.57
CA ALA A 309 -1.97 -12.52 20.77
C ALA A 309 -1.46 -12.23 19.35
N GLU A 310 -0.26 -11.65 19.23
CA GLU A 310 0.39 -11.36 17.96
C GLU A 310 0.65 -12.63 17.14
N TYR A 311 1.27 -13.64 17.74
CA TYR A 311 1.52 -14.92 17.09
C TYR A 311 0.23 -15.59 16.59
N PHE A 312 -0.81 -15.60 17.43
CA PHE A 312 -2.10 -16.19 17.05
C PHE A 312 -2.73 -15.44 15.87
N VAL A 313 -2.73 -14.13 15.92
CA VAL A 313 -3.29 -13.29 14.85
C VAL A 313 -2.48 -13.39 13.58
N ALA A 314 -1.16 -13.39 13.64
CA ALA A 314 -0.30 -13.55 12.49
C ALA A 314 -0.50 -14.91 11.78
N THR A 315 -0.72 -15.99 12.56
CA THR A 315 -0.83 -17.35 12.00
C THR A 315 -2.25 -17.77 11.65
N LYS A 316 -3.26 -17.31 12.39
CA LYS A 316 -4.67 -17.74 12.28
C LYS A 316 -5.64 -16.62 11.91
N GLY A 317 -5.24 -15.37 12.06
CA GLY A 317 -6.08 -14.20 11.76
C GLY A 317 -6.73 -14.24 10.39
N PRO A 318 -5.98 -14.55 9.32
CA PRO A 318 -6.56 -14.69 7.98
C PRO A 318 -7.70 -15.70 7.88
N MET A 319 -7.61 -16.80 8.63
CA MET A 319 -8.65 -17.84 8.63
C MET A 319 -9.89 -17.46 9.45
N LEU A 320 -9.72 -16.67 10.50
CA LEU A 320 -10.81 -16.32 11.42
C LEU A 320 -11.71 -15.20 10.86
N GLY A 321 -11.12 -14.23 10.15
CA GLY A 321 -11.85 -13.09 9.58
C GLY A 321 -12.81 -13.47 8.44
N PHE A 322 -12.58 -14.58 7.75
CA PHE A 322 -13.34 -14.94 6.55
C PHE A 322 -14.38 -16.04 6.71
N LYS A 323 -14.40 -16.76 7.84
CA LYS A 323 -15.28 -17.93 7.99
C LYS A 323 -16.67 -17.64 8.58
N SER A 324 -16.88 -16.48 9.19
CA SER A 324 -18.17 -16.14 9.76
C SER A 324 -19.02 -15.33 8.79
N GLU A 325 -20.07 -15.91 8.24
CA GLU A 325 -21.02 -15.19 7.36
C GLU A 325 -21.68 -14.01 8.10
N PHE A 326 -21.95 -14.14 9.39
CA PHE A 326 -22.46 -13.03 10.21
C PHE A 326 -21.45 -11.85 10.25
N LEU A 327 -20.17 -12.12 10.51
CA LEU A 327 -19.14 -11.09 10.53
C LEU A 327 -18.93 -10.46 9.16
N LYS A 328 -19.00 -11.24 8.08
CA LYS A 328 -18.93 -10.70 6.71
C LYS A 328 -20.05 -9.72 6.39
N HIS A 329 -21.26 -9.99 6.85
CA HIS A 329 -22.41 -9.13 6.59
C HIS A 329 -22.49 -7.92 7.55
N PHE A 330 -22.07 -8.09 8.78
CA PHE A 330 -22.19 -7.06 9.81
C PHE A 330 -20.96 -6.13 9.87
N LEU A 331 -19.77 -6.67 9.76
CA LEU A 331 -18.50 -5.94 9.67
C LEU A 331 -18.07 -5.84 8.22
N SER A 332 -17.20 -4.90 7.92
CA SER A 332 -16.61 -4.81 6.57
C SER A 332 -15.74 -6.02 6.31
N LEU A 333 -15.55 -6.35 5.02
CA LEU A 333 -14.60 -7.37 4.59
C LEU A 333 -13.14 -6.92 4.70
N ASP A 334 -12.88 -5.77 5.34
CA ASP A 334 -11.53 -5.29 5.56
C ASP A 334 -10.76 -6.27 6.46
N PHE A 335 -9.84 -6.97 5.81
CA PHE A 335 -8.95 -7.93 6.43
C PHE A 335 -8.15 -7.33 7.59
N THR A 336 -7.62 -6.12 7.41
CA THR A 336 -6.77 -5.45 8.40
C THR A 336 -7.56 -5.08 9.65
N ALA A 337 -8.74 -4.49 9.49
CA ALA A 337 -9.59 -4.13 10.62
C ALA A 337 -10.04 -5.37 11.41
N ASN A 338 -10.38 -6.45 10.72
CA ASN A 338 -10.78 -7.71 11.36
C ASN A 338 -9.63 -8.39 12.13
N ILE A 339 -8.40 -8.32 11.60
CA ILE A 339 -7.21 -8.81 12.32
C ILE A 339 -7.00 -8.03 13.61
N HIS A 340 -7.03 -6.69 13.55
CA HIS A 340 -6.87 -5.86 14.75
C HIS A 340 -7.97 -6.11 15.79
N LEU A 341 -9.21 -6.34 15.35
CA LEU A 341 -10.30 -6.70 16.24
C LEU A 341 -10.00 -8.00 17.01
N TRP A 342 -9.55 -9.05 16.32
CA TRP A 342 -9.17 -10.31 16.95
C TRP A 342 -7.98 -10.14 17.91
N PHE A 343 -6.98 -9.37 17.50
CA PHE A 343 -5.85 -9.03 18.36
C PHE A 343 -6.31 -8.38 19.67
N MET A 344 -7.15 -7.36 19.59
CA MET A 344 -7.70 -6.67 20.76
C MET A 344 -8.50 -7.62 21.67
N TRP A 345 -9.30 -8.51 21.11
CA TRP A 345 -10.08 -9.48 21.89
C TRP A 345 -9.19 -10.49 22.62
N ILE A 346 -8.26 -11.10 21.92
CA ILE A 346 -7.34 -12.07 22.52
C ILE A 346 -6.52 -11.42 23.61
N LEU A 347 -5.94 -10.25 23.32
CA LEU A 347 -5.15 -9.49 24.29
C LEU A 347 -5.99 -9.12 25.53
N SER A 348 -7.23 -8.67 25.34
CA SER A 348 -8.13 -8.31 26.44
C SER A 348 -8.44 -9.51 27.34
N VAL A 349 -8.79 -10.65 26.76
CA VAL A 349 -9.06 -11.86 27.55
C VAL A 349 -7.83 -12.30 28.34
N LEU A 350 -6.67 -12.34 27.70
CA LEU A 350 -5.42 -12.70 28.36
C LEU A 350 -5.04 -11.70 29.47
N SER A 351 -5.19 -10.40 29.20
CA SER A 351 -4.92 -9.34 30.19
C SER A 351 -5.88 -9.43 31.38
N ALA A 352 -7.17 -9.69 31.15
CA ALA A 352 -8.14 -9.90 32.21
C ALA A 352 -7.76 -11.06 33.15
N ILE A 353 -7.29 -12.18 32.56
CA ILE A 353 -6.82 -13.33 33.34
C ILE A 353 -5.59 -12.94 34.17
N VAL A 354 -4.59 -12.28 33.56
CA VAL A 354 -3.37 -11.83 34.25
C VAL A 354 -3.72 -10.87 35.39
N LEU A 355 -4.60 -9.89 35.17
CA LEU A 355 -5.02 -8.94 36.20
C LEU A 355 -5.80 -9.62 37.34
N ALA A 356 -6.64 -10.59 37.00
CA ALA A 356 -7.37 -11.37 38.04
C ALA A 356 -6.38 -12.17 38.90
N VAL A 357 -5.41 -12.86 38.29
CA VAL A 357 -4.36 -13.58 39.02
C VAL A 357 -3.53 -12.62 39.89
N PHE A 358 -3.10 -11.49 39.32
CA PHE A 358 -2.37 -10.45 40.03
C PHE A 358 -3.16 -9.94 41.25
N ALA A 359 -4.46 -9.65 41.07
CA ALA A 359 -5.32 -9.18 42.17
C ALA A 359 -5.43 -10.21 43.32
N VAL A 360 -5.57 -11.51 42.99
CA VAL A 360 -5.63 -12.59 43.97
C VAL A 360 -4.31 -12.74 44.73
N LEU A 361 -3.17 -12.77 43.99
CA LEU A 361 -1.86 -12.91 44.61
C LEU A 361 -1.52 -11.72 45.51
N THR A 362 -1.79 -10.50 45.05
CA THR A 362 -1.55 -9.29 45.84
C THR A 362 -2.44 -9.23 47.07
N LYS A 363 -3.70 -9.63 46.95
CA LYS A 363 -4.61 -9.72 48.11
C LYS A 363 -4.09 -10.70 49.17
N LYS A 364 -3.53 -11.84 48.73
CA LYS A 364 -2.91 -12.80 49.67
C LYS A 364 -1.69 -12.23 50.39
N GLN A 365 -0.89 -11.40 49.70
CA GLN A 365 0.31 -10.82 50.31
C GLN A 365 0.04 -9.58 51.18
N THR A 366 -0.85 -8.69 50.73
CA THR A 366 -1.03 -7.37 51.34
C THR A 366 -2.34 -7.23 52.12
N GLY A 367 -3.29 -8.16 51.98
CA GLY A 367 -4.64 -8.05 52.49
C GLY A 367 -5.52 -7.02 51.76
N LYS A 368 -4.96 -6.24 50.85
CA LYS A 368 -5.66 -5.16 50.11
C LYS A 368 -6.48 -5.69 48.95
N ASN A 369 -7.67 -5.13 48.76
CA ASN A 369 -8.54 -5.45 47.62
C ASN A 369 -8.29 -4.45 46.50
N MET A 370 -7.78 -4.91 45.38
CA MET A 370 -7.42 -4.10 44.21
C MET A 370 -8.58 -3.20 43.75
N LEU A 371 -9.79 -3.71 43.64
CA LEU A 371 -10.95 -2.93 43.15
C LEU A 371 -11.33 -1.80 44.12
N LYS A 372 -11.15 -2.04 45.46
CA LYS A 372 -11.37 -1.00 46.45
C LYS A 372 -10.27 0.07 46.42
N GLU A 373 -9.02 -0.35 46.38
CA GLU A 373 -7.87 0.57 46.36
C GLU A 373 -7.86 1.44 45.11
N LEU A 374 -8.21 0.88 43.96
CA LEU A 374 -8.34 1.62 42.69
C LEU A 374 -9.63 2.44 42.60
N ASN A 375 -10.46 2.43 43.69
CA ASN A 375 -11.75 3.14 43.76
C ASN A 375 -12.65 2.86 42.54
N VAL A 376 -12.62 1.62 42.04
CA VAL A 376 -13.47 1.19 40.92
C VAL A 376 -14.90 1.07 41.43
N THR A 377 -15.65 2.16 41.36
CA THR A 377 -17.08 2.19 41.71
C THR A 377 -17.89 2.43 40.43
N ILE A 378 -18.78 1.49 40.12
CA ILE A 378 -19.72 1.64 39.01
C ILE A 378 -20.83 2.61 39.45
N SER A 379 -20.83 3.81 38.88
CA SER A 379 -21.87 4.82 39.07
C SER A 379 -22.34 5.32 37.72
N LEU A 380 -23.61 5.18 37.39
CA LEU A 380 -24.20 5.67 36.15
C LEU A 380 -23.96 7.17 35.94
N LYS A 381 -23.98 7.96 37.03
CA LYS A 381 -23.68 9.39 36.97
C LYS A 381 -22.23 9.65 36.56
N LYS A 382 -21.26 8.90 37.10
CA LYS A 382 -19.84 9.01 36.69
C LYS A 382 -19.65 8.54 35.26
N ILE A 383 -20.27 7.43 34.87
CA ILE A 383 -20.21 6.91 33.49
C ILE A 383 -20.72 7.97 32.48
N ALA A 384 -21.88 8.59 32.78
CA ALA A 384 -22.43 9.65 31.92
C ALA A 384 -21.48 10.86 31.81
N ARG A 385 -20.80 11.23 32.92
CA ARG A 385 -19.81 12.34 32.89
C ARG A 385 -18.54 11.96 32.13
N TYR A 386 -18.02 10.75 32.28
CA TYR A 386 -16.91 10.26 31.47
C TYR A 386 -17.28 10.26 30.00
N PHE A 387 -18.47 9.77 29.66
CA PHE A 387 -18.96 9.80 28.28
C PHE A 387 -19.03 11.23 27.74
N LEU A 388 -19.60 12.16 28.51
CA LEU A 388 -19.68 13.57 28.08
C LEU A 388 -18.29 14.21 27.93
N LEU A 389 -17.35 13.92 28.84
CA LEU A 389 -15.97 14.38 28.73
C LEU A 389 -15.31 13.84 27.46
N SER A 390 -15.48 12.54 27.20
CA SER A 390 -14.95 11.91 25.97
C SER A 390 -15.54 12.54 24.70
N CYS A 391 -16.84 12.82 24.67
CA CYS A 391 -17.46 13.53 23.55
C CYS A 391 -16.85 14.91 23.33
N VAL A 392 -16.59 15.68 24.39
CA VAL A 392 -15.96 17.00 24.26
C VAL A 392 -14.54 16.88 23.70
N LEU A 393 -13.76 15.91 24.16
CA LEU A 393 -12.40 15.69 23.67
C LEU A 393 -12.38 15.23 22.22
N ILE A 394 -13.30 14.36 21.82
CA ILE A 394 -13.45 13.90 20.44
C ILE A 394 -13.85 15.07 19.54
N VAL A 395 -14.83 15.87 19.93
CA VAL A 395 -15.25 17.06 19.18
C VAL A 395 -14.09 18.02 19.01
N TYR A 396 -13.32 18.29 20.08
CA TYR A 396 -12.13 19.10 19.99
C TYR A 396 -11.11 18.56 18.99
N ALA A 397 -10.80 17.26 19.07
CA ALA A 397 -9.86 16.62 18.16
C ALA A 397 -10.29 16.74 16.67
N TYR A 398 -11.59 16.53 16.40
CA TYR A 398 -12.13 16.69 15.04
C TYR A 398 -12.22 18.15 14.58
N LEU A 399 -12.44 19.11 15.49
CA LEU A 399 -12.35 20.53 15.15
C LEU A 399 -10.92 20.92 14.76
N MET A 400 -9.93 20.41 15.50
CA MET A 400 -8.51 20.62 15.12
C MET A 400 -8.19 20.00 13.78
N LEU A 401 -8.65 18.78 13.52
CA LEU A 401 -8.49 18.11 12.22
C LEU A 401 -9.15 18.92 11.09
N ALA A 402 -10.39 19.37 11.28
CA ALA A 402 -11.09 20.20 10.31
C ALA A 402 -10.35 21.51 10.02
N THR A 403 -9.80 22.15 11.07
CA THR A 403 -8.97 23.36 10.94
C THR A 403 -7.72 23.08 10.10
N MET A 404 -6.98 22.03 10.43
CA MET A 404 -5.79 21.65 9.68
C MET A 404 -6.12 21.33 8.22
N LYS A 405 -7.18 20.61 7.98
CA LYS A 405 -7.63 20.24 6.62
C LYS A 405 -8.07 21.47 5.82
N TYR A 406 -8.82 22.38 6.43
CA TYR A 406 -9.35 23.56 5.74
C TYR A 406 -8.26 24.58 5.39
N PHE A 407 -7.37 24.89 6.33
CA PHE A 407 -6.36 25.93 6.13
C PHE A 407 -5.06 25.43 5.51
N PHE A 408 -4.67 24.20 5.78
CA PHE A 408 -3.36 23.67 5.40
C PHE A 408 -3.44 22.47 4.45
N HIS A 409 -4.65 21.99 4.15
CA HIS A 409 -4.87 20.77 3.36
C HIS A 409 -4.11 19.56 3.90
N GLN A 410 -3.96 19.48 5.24
CA GLN A 410 -3.23 18.45 5.97
C GLN A 410 -4.14 17.71 6.96
N ASP A 411 -3.74 16.52 7.35
CA ASP A 411 -4.31 15.74 8.45
C ASP A 411 -3.22 15.45 9.49
N PHE A 412 -3.61 14.90 10.65
CA PHE A 412 -2.67 14.50 11.70
C PHE A 412 -2.27 13.05 11.49
N ARG A 413 -1.27 12.84 10.69
CA ARG A 413 -0.79 11.49 10.39
C ARG A 413 0.72 11.39 10.46
N PHE A 414 1.16 10.18 10.66
CA PHE A 414 2.51 9.74 10.40
C PHE A 414 2.38 8.50 9.52
N TRP A 415 2.65 8.65 8.22
CA TRP A 415 2.36 7.68 7.17
C TRP A 415 0.88 7.29 7.14
N ASP A 416 0.60 6.01 7.44
CA ASP A 416 -0.76 5.46 7.47
C ASP A 416 -1.48 5.69 8.78
N ASN A 417 -0.72 5.92 9.86
CA ASN A 417 -1.25 6.03 11.20
C ASN A 417 -1.58 7.48 11.54
N GLY A 418 -2.78 7.72 12.01
CA GLY A 418 -3.17 9.06 12.44
C GLY A 418 -4.66 9.30 12.44
N MET A 419 -5.02 10.54 12.73
CA MET A 419 -6.40 11.03 12.62
C MET A 419 -6.63 11.54 11.20
N LYS A 420 -7.47 10.81 10.47
CA LYS A 420 -7.92 11.16 9.13
C LYS A 420 -9.39 11.57 9.15
N ASP A 421 -9.81 12.29 8.12
CA ASP A 421 -11.20 12.59 7.88
C ASP A 421 -12.02 11.30 7.68
N MET A 422 -13.16 11.23 8.35
CA MET A 422 -14.08 10.09 8.21
C MET A 422 -15.09 10.40 7.12
N LEU A 423 -15.04 9.63 6.04
CA LEU A 423 -16.09 9.66 5.04
C LEU A 423 -17.43 9.21 5.65
N PRO A 424 -18.58 9.74 5.18
CA PRO A 424 -19.90 9.44 5.76
C PRO A 424 -20.20 7.94 5.90
N GLN A 425 -19.77 7.11 4.94
CA GLN A 425 -19.97 5.67 4.99
C GLN A 425 -19.21 4.97 6.13
N TYR A 426 -18.11 5.55 6.61
CA TYR A 426 -17.32 4.96 7.68
C TYR A 426 -17.94 5.15 9.06
N TRP A 427 -18.83 6.11 9.26
CA TRP A 427 -19.52 6.30 10.53
C TRP A 427 -20.35 5.08 10.93
N THR A 428 -21.07 4.49 9.97
CA THR A 428 -21.84 3.26 10.20
C THR A 428 -20.92 2.09 10.55
N LEU A 429 -19.79 1.96 9.86
CA LEU A 429 -18.79 0.94 10.17
C LEU A 429 -18.18 1.17 11.56
N CYS A 430 -17.81 2.39 11.89
CA CYS A 430 -17.30 2.75 13.23
C CYS A 430 -18.27 2.33 14.33
N LEU A 431 -19.57 2.61 14.18
CA LEU A 431 -20.59 2.17 15.15
C LEU A 431 -20.67 0.65 15.25
N ARG A 432 -20.62 -0.06 14.14
CA ARG A 432 -20.62 -1.53 14.14
C ARG A 432 -19.38 -2.11 14.81
N TYR A 433 -18.20 -1.62 14.46
CA TYR A 433 -16.94 -2.07 15.06
C TYR A 433 -16.86 -1.72 16.54
N SER A 434 -17.36 -0.55 16.97
CA SER A 434 -17.31 -0.15 18.38
C SER A 434 -18.05 -1.12 19.31
N LEU A 435 -19.12 -1.78 18.86
CA LEU A 435 -19.80 -2.82 19.63
C LEU A 435 -18.89 -4.01 19.95
N PHE A 436 -17.97 -4.34 19.03
CA PHE A 436 -17.02 -5.44 19.21
C PHE A 436 -15.75 -5.01 19.93
N VAL A 437 -15.36 -3.75 19.80
CA VAL A 437 -14.16 -3.21 20.46
C VAL A 437 -14.44 -2.80 21.90
N LEU A 438 -15.67 -2.40 22.23
CA LEU A 438 -16.05 -1.95 23.56
C LEU A 438 -15.65 -2.91 24.70
N PRO A 439 -15.85 -4.24 24.59
CA PRO A 439 -15.41 -5.17 25.64
C PRO A 439 -13.91 -5.10 25.94
N SER A 440 -13.09 -4.78 24.94
CA SER A 440 -11.64 -4.66 25.11
C SER A 440 -11.21 -3.46 25.95
N PHE A 441 -12.06 -2.45 26.08
CA PHE A 441 -11.80 -1.28 26.91
C PHE A 441 -12.32 -1.42 28.35
N VAL A 442 -13.00 -2.52 28.67
CA VAL A 442 -13.50 -2.79 30.01
C VAL A 442 -12.43 -3.48 30.88
N VAL A 443 -11.41 -4.05 30.26
CA VAL A 443 -10.25 -4.69 30.90
C VAL A 443 -9.13 -3.70 31.12
#